data_3fcc686721178d4bc121facd43b94c6c
#
_entry.id   3fcc686721178d4bc121facd43b94c6c
#
_cell.length_a   1.000
_cell.length_b   1.000
_cell.length_c   1.000
_cell.angle_alpha   90.00
_cell.angle_beta   90.00
_cell.angle_gamma   90.00
#
_symmetry.space_group_name_H-M   'P 1'
#
loop_
_entity.id
_entity.type
_entity.pdbx_description
1 polymer ?
#
loop_
_entity_poly.entity_id
_entity_poly.type
_entity_poly.pdbx_seq_one_letter_code
_entity_poly.pdbx_strand_id
1 'polypeptide(L)'
;SSFVANKLGLKSLILLHDKKTLRLHDLSQGTIDYFEKLSGYDTLRLLLCQKAILVEGDSDELVVQKAYHKKYGKLPIENGVDVIAVGNLSFLRFLEIAKYLTIQVTVVTDNDGDIEALNNKYKEYKDVPNIHLCYDETIDSGDLRIGDKPFNYNTMEPKFVKANSLDTMNTVLETSYNNVND
;
A
#
# COMPACT_ATOMS: atom_id res chain seq x y z
N SER A 1 -22.93 -4.88 7.29
CA SER A 1 -22.65 -3.45 7.05
C SER A 1 -21.45 -3.04 7.90
N SER A 2 -20.55 -2.23 7.35
CA SER A 2 -19.34 -1.71 8.01
C SER A 2 -19.67 -1.02 9.36
N PHE A 3 -20.76 -0.31 9.41
CA PHE A 3 -21.26 0.38 10.61
C PHE A 3 -21.61 -0.60 11.75
N VAL A 4 -22.19 -1.75 11.43
CA VAL A 4 -22.53 -2.79 12.43
C VAL A 4 -21.25 -3.46 12.93
N ALA A 5 -20.32 -3.77 12.04
CA ALA A 5 -19.03 -4.36 12.41
C ALA A 5 -18.23 -3.46 13.36
N ASN A 6 -18.24 -2.14 13.11
CA ASN A 6 -17.59 -1.17 13.99
C ASN A 6 -18.24 -1.09 15.37
N LYS A 7 -19.57 -1.24 15.46
CA LYS A 7 -20.28 -1.15 16.76
C LYS A 7 -20.21 -2.43 17.59
N LEU A 8 -20.13 -3.60 16.94
CA LEU A 8 -20.06 -4.89 17.63
C LEU A 8 -18.66 -5.24 18.14
N GLY A 9 -17.64 -4.48 17.71
CA GLY A 9 -16.25 -4.79 17.98
C GLY A 9 -15.74 -5.96 17.13
N LEU A 10 -14.51 -5.84 16.65
CA LEU A 10 -13.90 -6.81 15.74
C LEU A 10 -13.77 -8.21 16.36
N LYS A 11 -13.59 -8.31 17.67
CA LYS A 11 -13.49 -9.61 18.40
C LYS A 11 -14.73 -10.49 18.24
N SER A 12 -15.88 -9.86 18.00
CA SER A 12 -17.15 -10.59 17.83
C SER A 12 -17.42 -11.02 16.39
N LEU A 13 -16.59 -10.60 15.44
CA LEU A 13 -16.76 -10.93 14.03
C LEU A 13 -16.25 -12.34 13.72
N ILE A 14 -17.08 -13.08 13.04
CA ILE A 14 -16.72 -14.34 12.40
C ILE A 14 -16.75 -14.09 10.90
N LEU A 15 -15.63 -14.24 10.25
CA LEU A 15 -15.51 -14.13 8.81
C LEU A 15 -15.63 -15.49 8.17
N LEU A 16 -16.45 -15.59 7.15
CA LEU A 16 -16.59 -16.77 6.32
C LEU A 16 -15.95 -16.46 4.96
N HIS A 17 -14.84 -17.11 4.68
CA HIS A 17 -14.15 -16.98 3.41
C HIS A 17 -13.74 -18.35 2.90
N ASP A 18 -14.16 -18.69 1.68
CA ASP A 18 -13.79 -19.91 0.97
C ASP A 18 -13.98 -21.21 1.81
N LYS A 19 -15.14 -21.34 2.47
CA LYS A 19 -15.51 -22.44 3.38
C LYS A 19 -14.66 -22.52 4.66
N LYS A 20 -13.87 -21.49 4.96
CA LYS A 20 -13.12 -21.34 6.20
C LYS A 20 -13.78 -20.32 7.11
N THR A 21 -13.64 -20.53 8.40
CA THR A 21 -14.07 -19.57 9.43
C THR A 21 -12.83 -18.92 10.01
N LEU A 22 -12.74 -17.59 9.94
CA LEU A 22 -11.72 -16.82 10.65
C LEU A 22 -12.38 -16.14 11.84
N ARG A 23 -11.76 -16.27 12.99
CA ARG A 23 -12.05 -15.43 14.16
C ARG A 23 -10.86 -14.51 14.37
N LEU A 24 -11.11 -13.21 14.60
CA LEU A 24 -10.02 -12.23 14.75
C LEU A 24 -9.13 -12.48 15.98
N HIS A 25 -9.59 -13.28 16.95
CA HIS A 25 -8.74 -13.70 18.09
C HIS A 25 -7.62 -14.68 17.68
N ASP A 26 -7.66 -15.24 16.48
CA ASP A 26 -6.60 -16.12 15.95
C ASP A 26 -5.42 -15.32 15.37
N LEU A 27 -5.56 -13.99 15.23
CA LEU A 27 -4.51 -13.06 14.83
C LEU A 27 -3.62 -12.68 16.01
N SER A 28 -2.43 -12.14 15.72
CA SER A 28 -1.56 -11.59 16.76
C SER A 28 -2.25 -10.46 17.54
N GLN A 29 -1.97 -10.36 18.85
CA GLN A 29 -2.58 -9.33 19.71
C GLN A 29 -2.33 -7.91 19.15
N GLY A 30 -1.12 -7.66 18.64
CA GLY A 30 -0.80 -6.36 18.03
C GLY A 30 -1.64 -6.03 16.78
N THR A 31 -2.03 -7.03 16.00
CA THR A 31 -2.93 -6.86 14.85
C THR A 31 -4.37 -6.61 15.33
N ILE A 32 -4.83 -7.36 16.32
CA ILE A 32 -6.14 -7.14 16.94
C ILE A 32 -6.23 -5.70 17.50
N ASP A 33 -5.28 -5.27 18.32
CA ASP A 33 -5.27 -3.94 18.92
C ASP A 33 -5.23 -2.82 17.87
N TYR A 34 -4.50 -3.04 16.79
CA TYR A 34 -4.44 -2.10 15.67
C TYR A 34 -5.81 -1.92 15.03
N PHE A 35 -6.47 -3.00 14.66
CA PHE A 35 -7.77 -2.94 13.99
C PHE A 35 -8.92 -2.51 14.91
N GLU A 36 -8.83 -2.72 16.21
CA GLU A 36 -9.80 -2.17 17.18
C GLU A 36 -9.73 -0.64 17.28
N LYS A 37 -8.57 -0.04 17.02
CA LYS A 37 -8.37 1.41 17.05
C LYS A 37 -8.70 2.10 15.73
N LEU A 38 -8.64 1.36 14.63
CA LEU A 38 -9.01 1.89 13.32
C LEU A 38 -10.52 2.06 13.20
N SER A 39 -10.95 3.13 12.56
CA SER A 39 -12.38 3.40 12.26
C SER A 39 -12.99 2.46 11.20
N GLY A 40 -12.44 1.28 11.03
CA GLY A 40 -13.06 0.08 10.47
C GLY A 40 -13.32 0.00 8.97
N TYR A 41 -13.22 1.08 8.18
CA TYR A 41 -13.57 1.00 6.76
C TYR A 41 -12.56 0.20 5.93
N ASP A 42 -11.29 0.51 6.06
CA ASP A 42 -10.23 -0.12 5.24
C ASP A 42 -9.96 -1.57 5.64
N THR A 43 -10.11 -1.89 6.91
CA THR A 43 -10.07 -3.28 7.37
C THR A 43 -11.15 -4.12 6.70
N LEU A 44 -12.36 -3.58 6.61
CA LEU A 44 -13.48 -4.28 5.97
C LEU A 44 -13.30 -4.39 4.46
N ARG A 45 -12.68 -3.40 3.81
CA ARG A 45 -12.32 -3.49 2.39
C ARG A 45 -11.45 -4.72 2.15
N LEU A 46 -10.37 -4.90 2.92
CA LEU A 46 -9.50 -6.07 2.79
C LEU A 46 -10.26 -7.38 3.07
N LEU A 47 -11.06 -7.42 4.14
CA LEU A 47 -11.79 -8.64 4.52
C LEU A 47 -12.85 -9.08 3.51
N LEU A 48 -13.37 -8.15 2.72
CA LEU A 48 -14.44 -8.37 1.74
C LEU A 48 -13.94 -8.48 0.29
N CYS A 49 -12.70 -8.08 0.01
CA CYS A 49 -12.15 -8.19 -1.32
C CYS A 49 -11.63 -9.61 -1.63
N GLN A 50 -11.54 -9.94 -2.90
CA GLN A 50 -10.89 -11.18 -3.37
C GLN A 50 -9.40 -10.97 -3.63
N LYS A 51 -9.05 -9.78 -4.09
CA LYS A 51 -7.69 -9.35 -4.40
C LYS A 51 -7.50 -7.93 -3.93
N ALA A 52 -6.34 -7.62 -3.38
CA ALA A 52 -5.99 -6.26 -2.98
C ALA A 52 -4.63 -5.83 -3.51
N ILE A 53 -4.51 -4.54 -3.79
CA ILE A 53 -3.23 -3.85 -3.92
C ILE A 53 -3.13 -2.91 -2.72
N LEU A 54 -2.15 -3.13 -1.87
CA LEU A 54 -1.90 -2.29 -0.70
C LEU A 54 -0.84 -1.26 -1.06
N VAL A 55 -1.11 0.00 -0.77
CA VAL A 55 -0.22 1.14 -1.04
C VAL A 55 0.00 1.96 0.23
N GLU A 56 1.00 2.84 0.23
CA GLU A 56 1.34 3.63 1.41
C GLU A 56 0.33 4.74 1.68
N GLY A 57 -0.04 5.51 0.66
CA GLY A 57 -0.90 6.67 0.80
C GLY A 57 -1.89 6.85 -0.34
N ASP A 58 -2.70 7.90 -0.22
CA ASP A 58 -3.76 8.22 -1.18
C ASP A 58 -3.18 8.58 -2.57
N SER A 59 -2.00 9.20 -2.62
CA SER A 59 -1.32 9.51 -3.87
C SER A 59 -0.93 8.24 -4.62
N ASP A 60 -0.40 7.24 -3.91
CA ASP A 60 -0.06 5.94 -4.49
C ASP A 60 -1.31 5.21 -4.98
N GLU A 61 -2.41 5.27 -4.21
CA GLU A 61 -3.70 4.69 -4.62
C GLU A 61 -4.15 5.28 -5.96
N LEU A 62 -4.09 6.61 -6.10
CA LEU A 62 -4.47 7.30 -7.33
C LEU A 62 -3.61 6.89 -8.51
N VAL A 63 -2.28 6.82 -8.31
CA VAL A 63 -1.32 6.43 -9.35
C VAL A 63 -1.55 4.99 -9.79
N VAL A 64 -1.71 4.07 -8.85
CA VAL A 64 -1.97 2.65 -9.15
C VAL A 64 -3.30 2.49 -9.90
N GLN A 65 -4.36 3.18 -9.48
CA GLN A 65 -5.65 3.15 -10.18
C GLN A 65 -5.54 3.66 -11.63
N LYS A 66 -4.82 4.77 -11.84
CA LYS A 66 -4.59 5.34 -13.18
C LYS A 66 -3.74 4.42 -14.07
N ALA A 67 -2.67 3.86 -13.53
CA ALA A 67 -1.80 2.91 -14.25
C ALA A 67 -2.59 1.64 -14.64
N TYR A 68 -3.39 1.12 -13.74
CA TYR A 68 -4.25 -0.04 -13.98
C TYR A 68 -5.26 0.26 -15.10
N HIS A 69 -5.97 1.39 -15.00
CA HIS A 69 -6.93 1.81 -16.02
C HIS A 69 -6.26 1.98 -17.40
N LYS A 70 -5.08 2.62 -17.44
CA LYS A 70 -4.32 2.76 -18.70
C LYS A 70 -3.96 1.41 -19.32
N LYS A 71 -3.62 0.43 -18.49
CA LYS A 71 -3.19 -0.90 -18.95
C LYS A 71 -4.37 -1.79 -19.36
N TYR A 72 -5.47 -1.77 -18.63
CA TYR A 72 -6.57 -2.73 -18.79
C TYR A 72 -7.88 -2.12 -19.32
N GLY A 73 -7.95 -0.80 -19.48
CA GLY A 73 -9.16 -0.08 -19.91
C GLY A 73 -10.30 -0.06 -18.90
N LYS A 74 -10.06 -0.54 -17.67
CA LYS A 74 -11.03 -0.65 -16.56
C LYS A 74 -10.39 -0.24 -15.25
N LEU A 75 -11.22 0.19 -14.30
CA LEU A 75 -10.75 0.41 -12.93
C LEU A 75 -10.45 -0.94 -12.24
N PRO A 76 -9.53 -0.98 -11.26
CA PRO A 76 -9.22 -2.20 -10.51
C PRO A 76 -10.45 -2.87 -9.94
N ILE A 77 -11.35 -2.09 -9.33
CA ILE A 77 -12.57 -2.59 -8.69
C ILE A 77 -13.51 -3.32 -9.66
N GLU A 78 -13.54 -2.94 -10.94
CA GLU A 78 -14.34 -3.62 -11.98
C GLU A 78 -13.80 -5.03 -12.28
N ASN A 79 -12.55 -5.31 -11.92
CA ASN A 79 -11.90 -6.62 -12.02
C ASN A 79 -11.78 -7.33 -10.67
N GLY A 80 -12.52 -6.88 -9.65
CA GLY A 80 -12.50 -7.47 -8.30
C GLY A 80 -11.21 -7.23 -7.53
N VAL A 81 -10.44 -6.20 -7.91
CA VAL A 81 -9.20 -5.78 -7.23
C VAL A 81 -9.49 -4.50 -6.46
N ASP A 82 -9.28 -4.50 -5.15
CA ASP A 82 -9.37 -3.30 -4.33
C ASP A 82 -7.97 -2.69 -4.14
N VAL A 83 -7.84 -1.36 -4.30
CA VAL A 83 -6.60 -0.63 -4.02
C VAL A 83 -6.78 0.09 -2.70
N ILE A 84 -5.95 -0.21 -1.70
CA ILE A 84 -6.15 0.23 -0.31
C ILE A 84 -4.90 0.95 0.19
N ALA A 85 -5.04 2.23 0.53
CA ALA A 85 -4.00 2.98 1.24
C ALA A 85 -4.00 2.58 2.71
N VAL A 86 -2.91 1.95 3.19
CA VAL A 86 -2.85 1.37 4.54
C VAL A 86 -1.93 2.13 5.50
N GLY A 87 -1.17 3.11 5.00
CA GLY A 87 -0.10 3.75 5.75
C GLY A 87 1.12 2.85 5.97
N ASN A 88 2.30 3.44 5.96
CA ASN A 88 3.59 2.72 5.94
C ASN A 88 3.75 1.69 7.08
N LEU A 89 3.30 2.01 8.29
CA LEU A 89 3.46 1.15 9.46
C LEU A 89 2.46 -0.02 9.54
N SER A 90 1.48 -0.05 8.65
CA SER A 90 0.31 -0.94 8.79
C SER A 90 0.35 -2.16 7.88
N PHE A 91 1.20 -2.17 6.85
CA PHE A 91 1.29 -3.27 5.88
C PHE A 91 1.32 -4.65 6.54
N LEU A 92 2.21 -4.85 7.53
CA LEU A 92 2.38 -6.16 8.17
C LEU A 92 1.09 -6.66 8.84
N ARG A 93 0.25 -5.75 9.35
CA ARG A 93 -1.05 -6.08 9.95
C ARG A 93 -2.04 -6.59 8.92
N PHE A 94 -2.08 -5.92 7.76
CA PHE A 94 -2.90 -6.34 6.63
C PHE A 94 -2.40 -7.65 6.02
N LEU A 95 -1.07 -7.85 5.92
CA LEU A 95 -0.48 -9.08 5.41
C LEU A 95 -0.73 -10.29 6.31
N GLU A 96 -0.78 -10.12 7.64
CA GLU A 96 -1.16 -11.19 8.56
C GLU A 96 -2.57 -11.70 8.26
N ILE A 97 -3.54 -10.80 8.07
CA ILE A 97 -4.91 -11.17 7.66
C ILE A 97 -4.92 -11.82 6.28
N ALA A 98 -4.24 -11.24 5.31
CA ALA A 98 -4.19 -11.76 3.94
C ALA A 98 -3.60 -13.17 3.88
N LYS A 99 -2.53 -13.43 4.63
CA LYS A 99 -1.92 -14.75 4.77
C LYS A 99 -2.91 -15.75 5.37
N TYR A 100 -3.60 -15.36 6.44
CA TYR A 100 -4.55 -16.23 7.12
C TYR A 100 -5.77 -16.57 6.24
N LEU A 101 -6.32 -15.58 5.54
CA LEU A 101 -7.48 -15.74 4.65
C LEU A 101 -7.14 -16.23 3.24
N THR A 102 -5.84 -16.32 2.91
CA THR A 102 -5.39 -16.64 1.55
C THR A 102 -5.87 -15.62 0.49
N ILE A 103 -6.08 -14.36 0.88
CA ILE A 103 -6.43 -13.27 -0.03
C ILE A 103 -5.19 -12.94 -0.87
N GLN A 104 -5.36 -12.81 -2.19
CA GLN A 104 -4.26 -12.37 -3.07
C GLN A 104 -3.96 -10.89 -2.82
N VAL A 105 -2.74 -10.61 -2.40
CA VAL A 105 -2.29 -9.25 -2.09
C VAL A 105 -1.00 -8.91 -2.83
N THR A 106 -0.98 -7.74 -3.45
CA THR A 106 0.24 -7.10 -3.93
C THR A 106 0.51 -5.87 -3.08
N VAL A 107 1.67 -5.80 -2.44
CA VAL A 107 2.17 -4.60 -1.77
C VAL A 107 2.92 -3.76 -2.79
N VAL A 108 2.58 -2.50 -2.92
CA VAL A 108 3.35 -1.50 -3.69
C VAL A 108 3.88 -0.49 -2.70
N THR A 109 5.19 -0.38 -2.60
CA THR A 109 5.87 0.43 -1.58
C THR A 109 7.14 1.05 -2.14
N ASP A 110 7.57 2.16 -1.58
CA ASP A 110 8.85 2.77 -1.86
C ASP A 110 9.99 1.91 -1.31
N ASN A 111 11.20 2.04 -1.87
CA ASN A 111 12.38 1.36 -1.35
C ASN A 111 13.16 2.21 -0.34
N ASP A 112 12.80 3.50 -0.20
CA ASP A 112 13.42 4.47 0.72
C ASP A 112 14.96 4.55 0.66
N GLY A 113 15.57 4.00 -0.40
CA GLY A 113 17.02 3.91 -0.55
C GLY A 113 17.67 2.75 0.25
N ASP A 114 16.87 1.89 0.88
CA ASP A 114 17.35 0.76 1.68
C ASP A 114 16.59 -0.54 1.38
N ILE A 115 16.96 -1.20 0.29
CA ILE A 115 16.35 -2.47 -0.13
C ILE A 115 16.60 -3.59 0.89
N GLU A 116 17.70 -3.55 1.64
CA GLU A 116 17.97 -4.54 2.66
C GLU A 116 17.00 -4.43 3.82
N ALA A 117 16.77 -3.22 4.32
CA ALA A 117 15.75 -2.95 5.34
C ALA A 117 14.36 -3.35 4.87
N LEU A 118 14.01 -3.03 3.60
CA LEU A 118 12.75 -3.43 2.98
C LEU A 118 12.59 -4.96 2.97
N ASN A 119 13.59 -5.68 2.50
CA ASN A 119 13.58 -7.15 2.47
C ASN A 119 13.48 -7.75 3.88
N ASN A 120 14.15 -7.18 4.86
CA ASN A 120 14.05 -7.60 6.26
C ASN A 120 12.66 -7.36 6.85
N LYS A 121 12.04 -6.21 6.52
CA LYS A 121 10.67 -5.87 6.95
C LYS A 121 9.65 -6.92 6.51
N TYR A 122 9.77 -7.41 5.27
CA TYR A 122 8.80 -8.32 4.66
C TYR A 122 9.26 -9.78 4.58
N LYS A 123 10.37 -10.16 5.23
CA LYS A 123 10.98 -11.50 5.12
C LYS A 123 10.01 -12.66 5.40
N GLU A 124 9.07 -12.48 6.33
CA GLU A 124 8.10 -13.53 6.70
C GLU A 124 6.98 -13.74 5.66
N TYR A 125 6.89 -12.83 4.69
CA TYR A 125 5.86 -12.85 3.65
C TYR A 125 6.41 -13.13 2.26
N LYS A 126 7.75 -13.14 2.08
CA LYS A 126 8.41 -13.28 0.78
C LYS A 126 8.04 -14.58 0.06
N ASP A 127 7.90 -15.67 0.83
CA ASP A 127 7.60 -17.01 0.29
C ASP A 127 6.12 -17.40 0.44
N VAL A 128 5.26 -16.45 0.78
CA VAL A 128 3.83 -16.69 0.91
C VAL A 128 3.16 -16.58 -0.46
N PRO A 129 2.57 -17.66 -1.01
CA PRO A 129 2.17 -17.73 -2.42
C PRO A 129 1.14 -16.69 -2.87
N ASN A 130 0.32 -16.19 -1.95
CA ASN A 130 -0.73 -15.21 -2.22
C ASN A 130 -0.30 -13.77 -1.91
N ILE A 131 0.96 -13.53 -1.54
CA ILE A 131 1.49 -12.20 -1.23
C ILE A 131 2.63 -11.89 -2.19
N HIS A 132 2.56 -10.74 -2.85
CA HIS A 132 3.58 -10.25 -3.77
C HIS A 132 4.08 -8.88 -3.31
N LEU A 133 5.39 -8.67 -3.37
CA LEU A 133 6.02 -7.40 -3.05
C LEU A 133 6.49 -6.74 -4.36
N CYS A 134 6.12 -5.49 -4.57
CA CYS A 134 6.46 -4.68 -5.73
C CYS A 134 7.07 -3.36 -5.29
N TYR A 135 8.30 -3.11 -5.67
CA TYR A 135 9.05 -1.87 -5.43
C TYR A 135 10.06 -1.64 -6.56
N ASP A 136 10.58 -0.43 -6.68
CA ASP A 136 11.68 -0.12 -7.61
C ASP A 136 13.00 -0.66 -7.05
N GLU A 137 13.69 -1.53 -7.79
CA GLU A 137 15.00 -2.08 -7.40
C GLU A 137 16.15 -1.05 -7.57
N THR A 138 15.89 0.09 -8.22
CA THR A 138 16.88 1.14 -8.42
C THR A 138 16.95 2.04 -7.20
N ILE A 139 18.15 2.19 -6.63
CA ILE A 139 18.43 3.19 -5.61
C ILE A 139 19.02 4.43 -6.29
N ASP A 140 18.32 5.55 -6.15
CA ASP A 140 18.77 6.86 -6.62
C ASP A 140 19.43 7.63 -5.48
N SER A 141 20.43 8.44 -5.82
CA SER A 141 21.17 9.29 -4.87
C SER A 141 21.49 10.65 -5.49
N GLY A 142 21.72 11.65 -4.65
CA GLY A 142 22.12 13.00 -5.04
C GLY A 142 22.48 13.84 -3.83
N ASP A 143 22.81 15.10 -4.08
CA ASP A 143 23.32 16.02 -3.06
C ASP A 143 22.26 16.97 -2.49
N LEU A 144 21.00 16.86 -2.97
CA LEU A 144 19.91 17.72 -2.50
C LEU A 144 19.62 17.49 -1.01
N ARG A 145 19.33 18.55 -0.31
CA ARG A 145 18.98 18.54 1.11
C ARG A 145 17.73 19.39 1.35
N ILE A 146 16.91 18.94 2.30
CA ILE A 146 15.80 19.74 2.82
C ILE A 146 16.15 20.11 4.27
N GLY A 147 16.55 21.37 4.47
CA GLY A 147 17.17 21.80 5.72
C GLY A 147 18.45 21.00 5.98
N ASP A 148 18.55 20.38 7.16
CA ASP A 148 19.72 19.59 7.57
C ASP A 148 19.65 18.12 7.14
N LYS A 149 18.54 17.67 6.52
CA LYS A 149 18.35 16.27 6.15
C LYS A 149 18.67 16.04 4.67
N PRO A 150 19.32 14.91 4.31
CA PRO A 150 19.42 14.49 2.92
C PRO A 150 18.01 14.30 2.33
N PHE A 151 17.85 14.70 1.06
CA PHE A 151 16.63 14.43 0.32
C PHE A 151 16.51 12.94 -0.03
N ASN A 152 15.34 12.36 0.15
CA ASN A 152 15.09 10.97 -0.25
C ASN A 152 14.65 10.92 -1.72
N TYR A 153 15.52 10.44 -2.59
CA TYR A 153 15.25 10.29 -4.03
C TYR A 153 14.43 9.03 -4.36
N ASN A 154 14.07 8.22 -3.37
CA ASN A 154 13.57 6.85 -3.56
C ASN A 154 12.09 6.69 -3.15
N THR A 155 11.39 7.81 -3.03
CA THR A 155 9.93 7.85 -2.92
C THR A 155 9.28 8.05 -4.29
N MET A 156 7.97 7.94 -4.37
CA MET A 156 7.21 8.03 -5.61
C MET A 156 7.44 9.36 -6.34
N GLU A 157 7.38 10.50 -5.64
CA GLU A 157 7.42 11.83 -6.27
C GLU A 157 8.74 12.10 -6.99
N PRO A 158 9.93 11.89 -6.39
CA PRO A 158 11.20 12.02 -7.10
C PRO A 158 11.32 11.09 -8.31
N LYS A 159 10.82 9.88 -8.20
CA LYS A 159 10.79 8.93 -9.32
C LYS A 159 9.92 9.43 -10.47
N PHE A 160 8.79 10.08 -10.17
CA PHE A 160 7.94 10.74 -11.17
C PHE A 160 8.66 11.90 -11.85
N VAL A 161 9.32 12.76 -11.09
CA VAL A 161 10.10 13.87 -11.64
C VAL A 161 11.21 13.35 -12.54
N LYS A 162 11.95 12.32 -12.12
CA LYS A 162 13.00 11.67 -12.93
C LYS A 162 12.47 11.06 -14.24
N ALA A 163 11.27 10.49 -14.21
CA ALA A 163 10.67 9.84 -15.38
C ALA A 163 10.08 10.82 -16.40
N ASN A 164 9.97 12.12 -16.07
CA ASN A 164 9.37 13.14 -16.90
C ASN A 164 10.35 14.29 -17.18
N SER A 165 10.08 15.09 -18.22
CA SER A 165 10.85 16.32 -18.47
C SER A 165 10.40 17.44 -17.52
N LEU A 166 11.30 18.39 -17.24
CA LEU A 166 10.99 19.59 -16.46
C LEU A 166 9.83 20.38 -17.09
N ASP A 167 9.80 20.50 -18.42
CA ASP A 167 8.72 21.19 -19.13
C ASP A 167 7.36 20.50 -18.93
N THR A 168 7.34 19.17 -18.93
CA THR A 168 6.12 18.40 -18.63
C THR A 168 5.67 18.65 -17.20
N MET A 169 6.59 18.60 -16.24
CA MET A 169 6.29 18.86 -14.83
C MET A 169 5.80 20.29 -14.60
N ASN A 170 6.48 21.28 -15.18
CA ASN A 170 6.04 22.68 -15.12
C ASN A 170 4.63 22.87 -15.69
N THR A 171 4.34 22.22 -16.81
CA THR A 171 3.01 22.29 -17.43
C THR A 171 1.93 21.70 -16.55
N VAL A 172 2.17 20.51 -15.97
CA VAL A 172 1.20 19.80 -15.13
C VAL A 172 0.98 20.51 -13.79
N LEU A 173 2.04 21.05 -13.20
CA LEU A 173 2.02 21.72 -11.89
C LEU A 173 1.73 23.22 -11.99
N GLU A 174 1.59 23.76 -13.22
CA GLU A 174 1.41 25.21 -13.48
C GLU A 174 2.53 26.04 -12.86
N THR A 175 3.76 25.56 -12.95
CA THR A 175 4.98 26.19 -12.43
C THR A 175 5.91 26.63 -13.54
N SER A 176 7.00 27.30 -13.20
CA SER A 176 8.02 27.80 -14.15
C SER A 176 9.45 27.63 -13.60
N TYR A 177 9.71 26.48 -12.99
CA TYR A 177 11.05 26.15 -12.51
C TYR A 177 12.05 26.03 -13.68
N ASN A 178 13.27 26.47 -13.45
CA ASN A 178 14.36 26.39 -14.43
C ASN A 178 15.26 25.17 -14.21
N ASN A 179 15.12 24.50 -13.08
CA ASN A 179 15.95 23.39 -12.66
C ASN A 179 15.11 22.37 -11.88
N VAL A 180 15.41 21.11 -12.02
CA VAL A 180 14.71 20.00 -11.35
C VAL A 180 14.87 20.04 -9.82
N ASN A 181 15.88 20.76 -9.33
CA ASN A 181 16.16 20.89 -7.89
C ASN A 181 15.48 22.13 -7.24
N ASP A 182 14.79 22.93 -8.04
CA ASP A 182 14.02 24.08 -7.53
C ASP A 182 12.66 23.63 -7.00
#